data_0e4dfec3f30d183652e27c7cb1c9f93f
#
_entry.id   0e4dfec3f30d183652e27c7cb1c9f93f
#
_cell.length_a   1.000
_cell.length_b   1.000
_cell.length_c   1.000
_cell.angle_alpha   90.00
_cell.angle_beta   90.00
_cell.angle_gamma   90.00
#
_symmetry.space_group_name_H-M   'P 1'
#
loop_
_entity.id
_entity.type
_entity.pdbx_description
1 polymer ?
#
loop_
_entity_poly.entity_id
_entity_poly.type
_entity_poly.pdbx_seq_one_letter_code
_entity_poly.pdbx_strand_id
1 'polypeptide(L)' 'PAQELTLDDAVGLARKQMAAGQSATSAAKYAAAHSAFSKSEIYRRCLE' A
#
# COMPACT_ATOMS: atom_id res chain seq x y z
N PRO A 1 16.28 10.84 -9.89
CA PRO A 1 16.46 9.68 -9.07
C PRO A 1 15.21 8.90 -8.92
N ALA A 2 15.43 7.62 -8.72
CA ALA A 2 14.33 6.71 -8.58
C ALA A 2 13.47 7.12 -7.38
N GLN A 3 12.20 7.08 -7.60
CA GLN A 3 11.26 7.40 -6.54
C GLN A 3 10.81 6.11 -5.89
N GLU A 4 11.77 5.45 -5.28
CA GLU A 4 11.45 4.18 -4.63
C GLU A 4 10.78 4.47 -3.31
N LEU A 5 9.55 4.05 -3.22
CA LEU A 5 8.80 4.21 -1.99
C LEU A 5 9.30 3.20 -0.98
N THR A 6 9.37 3.62 0.27
CA THR A 6 9.65 2.69 1.36
C THR A 6 8.39 1.92 1.66
N LEU A 7 8.52 0.88 2.48
CA LEU A 7 7.36 0.11 2.87
C LEU A 7 6.35 1.00 3.60
N ASP A 8 6.85 1.92 4.44
CA ASP A 8 5.97 2.86 5.12
C ASP A 8 5.20 3.72 4.13
N ASP A 9 5.88 4.16 3.08
CA ASP A 9 5.21 4.95 2.05
C ASP A 9 4.14 4.14 1.35
N ALA A 10 4.44 2.90 1.04
CA ALA A 10 3.47 2.02 0.38
C ALA A 10 2.26 1.79 1.27
N VAL A 11 2.50 1.56 2.56
CA VAL A 11 1.42 1.37 3.51
C VAL A 11 0.58 2.66 3.60
N GLY A 12 1.25 3.80 3.55
CA GLY A 12 0.55 5.09 3.55
C GLY A 12 -0.37 5.23 2.36
N LEU A 13 0.09 4.81 1.18
CA LEU A 13 -0.75 4.83 -0.01
C LEU A 13 -1.98 3.95 0.18
N ALA A 14 -1.78 2.75 0.74
CA ALA A 14 -2.88 1.84 0.98
C ALA A 14 -3.89 2.43 1.96
N ARG A 15 -3.39 3.01 3.04
CA ARG A 15 -4.28 3.60 4.04
C ARG A 15 -5.08 4.75 3.46
N LYS A 16 -4.46 5.51 2.57
CA LYS A 16 -5.13 6.60 1.89
C LYS A 16 -6.29 6.09 1.06
N GLN A 17 -6.08 4.98 0.36
CA GLN A 17 -7.14 4.38 -0.44
C GLN A 17 -8.26 3.86 0.45
N MET A 18 -7.90 3.28 1.59
CA MET A 18 -8.91 2.79 2.53
C MET A 18 -9.74 3.95 3.06
N ALA A 19 -9.11 5.06 3.34
CA ALA A 19 -9.82 6.25 3.80
C ALA A 19 -10.76 6.78 2.73
N ALA A 20 -10.45 6.51 1.47
CA ALA A 20 -11.30 6.93 0.37
C ALA A 20 -12.43 5.95 0.09
N GLY A 21 -12.50 4.86 0.86
CA GLY A 21 -13.58 3.91 0.72
C GLY A 21 -13.20 2.59 0.08
N GLN A 22 -11.92 2.39 -0.18
CA GLN A 22 -11.46 1.14 -0.78
C GLN A 22 -11.29 0.06 0.28
N SER A 23 -11.45 -1.20 -0.13
CA SER A 23 -11.19 -2.30 0.78
C SER A 23 -9.69 -2.43 1.00
N ALA A 24 -9.31 -3.12 2.08
CA ALA A 24 -7.90 -3.33 2.39
C ALA A 24 -7.20 -4.07 1.25
N THR A 25 -7.88 -5.04 0.65
CA THR A 25 -7.31 -5.80 -0.46
C THR A 25 -7.06 -4.89 -1.67
N SER A 26 -8.04 -4.09 -2.03
CA SER A 26 -7.89 -3.15 -3.16
C SER A 26 -6.81 -2.13 -2.87
N ALA A 27 -6.78 -1.62 -1.64
CA ALA A 27 -5.79 -0.64 -1.23
C ALA A 27 -4.38 -1.20 -1.32
N ALA A 28 -4.19 -2.42 -0.85
CA ALA A 28 -2.89 -3.07 -0.91
C ALA A 28 -2.45 -3.31 -2.35
N LYS A 29 -3.40 -3.69 -3.19
CA LYS A 29 -3.13 -3.91 -4.61
C LYS A 29 -2.67 -2.61 -5.27
N TYR A 30 -3.36 -1.53 -4.97
CA TYR A 30 -3.00 -0.23 -5.51
C TYR A 30 -1.59 0.17 -5.06
N ALA A 31 -1.31 0.03 -3.77
CA ALA A 31 -0.01 0.40 -3.23
C ALA A 31 1.09 -0.48 -3.82
N ALA A 32 0.81 -1.77 -4.02
CA ALA A 32 1.80 -2.67 -4.59
C ALA A 32 2.12 -2.28 -6.03
N ALA A 33 1.14 -1.80 -6.77
CA ALA A 33 1.35 -1.38 -8.15
C ALA A 33 2.19 -0.13 -8.24
N HIS A 34 2.23 0.66 -7.18
CA HIS A 34 2.96 1.92 -7.15
C HIS A 34 4.24 1.84 -6.35
N SER A 35 4.62 0.65 -5.92
CA SER A 35 5.83 0.47 -5.13
C SER A 35 6.47 -0.85 -5.54
N ALA A 36 7.61 -1.15 -4.93
CA ALA A 36 8.31 -2.40 -5.23
C ALA A 36 7.92 -3.53 -4.28
N PHE A 37 6.97 -3.28 -3.41
CA PHE A 37 6.60 -4.26 -2.39
C PHE A 37 5.42 -5.11 -2.84
N SER A 38 5.29 -6.29 -2.25
CA SER A 38 4.22 -7.19 -2.61
C SER A 38 2.93 -6.75 -1.91
N LYS A 39 1.82 -7.16 -2.52
CA LYS A 39 0.51 -6.88 -1.96
C LYS A 39 0.38 -7.48 -0.55
N SER A 40 0.92 -8.69 -0.39
CA SER A 40 0.83 -9.37 0.90
C SER A 40 1.50 -8.58 2.01
N GLU A 41 2.68 -8.06 1.74
CA GLU A 41 3.41 -7.29 2.75
C GLU A 41 2.63 -6.05 3.14
N ILE A 42 2.14 -5.34 2.15
CA ILE A 42 1.40 -4.11 2.40
C ILE A 42 0.11 -4.41 3.15
N TYR A 43 -0.57 -5.47 2.74
CA TYR A 43 -1.82 -5.86 3.38
C TYR A 43 -1.62 -6.17 4.85
N ARG A 44 -0.57 -6.94 5.15
CA ARG A 44 -0.28 -7.30 6.54
C ARG A 44 0.00 -6.07 7.39
N ARG A 45 0.76 -5.13 6.84
CA ARG A 45 1.06 -3.90 7.58
C ARG A 45 -0.19 -3.07 7.80
N CYS A 46 -1.09 -3.07 6.84
CA CYS A 46 -2.33 -2.31 6.98
C CYS A 46 -3.23 -2.88 8.06
N LEU A 47 -3.11 -4.17 8.33
CA LEU A 47 -3.94 -4.80 9.33
C LEU A 47 -3.38 -4.69 10.74
N GLU A 48 -2.13 -4.31 10.87
CA GLU A 48 -1.49 -4.19 12.19
C GLU A 48 -1.88 -2.93 12.92
#